data_23da2c7a5715e38cfb1094a309214ea3
#
_entry.id   23da2c7a5715e38cfb1094a309214ea3
#
_cell.length_a   1.000
_cell.length_b   1.000
_cell.length_c   1.000
_cell.angle_alpha   90.00
_cell.angle_beta   90.00
_cell.angle_gamma   90.00
#
_symmetry.space_group_name_H-M   'P 1'
#
loop_
_entity.id
_entity.type
_entity.pdbx_description
1 polymer ?
#
loop_
_entity_poly.entity_id
_entity_poly.type
_entity_poly.pdbx_seq_one_letter_code
_entity_poly.pdbx_strand_id
1 'polypeptide(L)'
;MVVVGYGTQTKVNLTGAVSTIGKDELINRPVTNVSSALQGLTPGVTITSGTGQPGSDGSTIRVRGVGTLNNANPYILVDGIETGTFDSIDPNDIESISVLKDAASAAIYGSKAANGVILVTTKRGKAGKATVSYNGNVSFSNVSTLIDRLSSYDYARLYNQLLTQDGASPRFTDEDLRLFQDGTDPYGPVSYTHLTLP
;
A
#
# COMPACT_ATOMS: atom_id res chain seq x y z
N MET A 1 16.00 13.06 18.75
CA MET A 1 17.08 12.27 18.11
C MET A 1 16.53 11.66 16.85
N VAL A 2 17.31 11.59 15.80
CA VAL A 2 16.93 10.97 14.53
C VAL A 2 17.87 9.82 14.28
N VAL A 3 17.35 8.66 13.91
CA VAL A 3 18.17 7.51 13.51
C VAL A 3 18.65 7.76 12.09
N VAL A 4 19.96 7.74 11.87
CA VAL A 4 20.59 7.88 10.57
C VAL A 4 21.63 6.78 10.45
N GLY A 5 21.37 5.86 9.56
CA GLY A 5 22.25 4.71 9.40
C GLY A 5 22.29 3.83 10.64
N TYR A 6 23.50 3.52 11.08
CA TYR A 6 23.75 2.72 12.28
C TYR A 6 23.90 3.55 13.56
N GLY A 7 23.56 4.85 13.50
CA GLY A 7 23.71 5.76 14.65
C GLY A 7 22.54 6.71 14.83
N THR A 8 22.53 7.41 15.95
CA THR A 8 21.54 8.46 16.25
C THR A 8 22.22 9.81 16.25
N GLN A 9 21.62 10.78 15.55
CA GLN A 9 22.10 12.17 15.53
C GLN A 9 20.97 13.13 15.93
N THR A 10 21.33 14.31 16.39
CA THR A 10 20.36 15.39 16.61
C THR A 10 19.91 15.96 15.26
N LYS A 11 18.62 16.26 15.13
CA LYS A 11 18.02 16.76 13.87
C LYS A 11 18.75 18.01 13.32
N VAL A 12 19.29 18.82 14.20
CA VAL A 12 20.03 20.06 13.87
C VAL A 12 21.35 19.78 13.13
N ASN A 13 21.95 18.61 13.33
CA ASN A 13 23.23 18.25 12.72
C ASN A 13 23.10 17.48 11.41
N LEU A 14 21.87 17.29 10.92
CA LEU A 14 21.61 16.60 9.66
C LEU A 14 21.66 17.58 8.49
N THR A 15 22.64 17.42 7.63
CA THR A 15 22.80 18.19 6.40
C THR A 15 21.93 17.68 5.25
N GLY A 16 21.35 16.49 5.41
CA GLY A 16 20.51 15.83 4.40
C GLY A 16 19.01 16.10 4.55
N ALA A 17 18.25 15.88 3.48
CA ALA A 17 16.79 15.99 3.47
C ALA A 17 16.14 14.79 4.19
N VAL A 18 16.17 14.80 5.52
CA VAL A 18 15.58 13.78 6.38
C VAL A 18 14.28 14.31 6.98
N SER A 19 13.20 13.54 6.80
CA SER A 19 11.94 13.77 7.51
C SER A 19 11.74 12.72 8.57
N THR A 20 11.46 13.14 9.79
CA THR A 20 11.19 12.26 10.91
C THR A 20 9.78 12.51 11.42
N ILE A 21 9.05 11.44 11.59
CA ILE A 21 7.70 11.40 12.14
C ILE A 21 7.80 10.72 13.50
N GLY A 22 7.30 11.39 14.51
CA GLY A 22 7.28 10.86 15.86
C GLY A 22 6.04 10.03 16.16
N LYS A 23 6.09 9.29 17.24
CA LYS A 23 5.00 8.48 17.77
C LYS A 23 3.68 9.24 17.85
N ASP A 24 3.68 10.48 18.36
CA ASP A 24 2.46 11.24 18.61
C ASP A 24 1.71 11.59 17.32
N GLU A 25 2.43 11.78 16.21
CA GLU A 25 1.84 12.05 14.91
C GLU A 25 1.19 10.80 14.29
N LEU A 26 1.70 9.62 14.63
CA LEU A 26 1.19 8.33 14.14
C LEU A 26 -0.04 7.87 14.91
N ILE A 27 0.00 7.94 16.24
CA ILE A 27 -1.07 7.42 17.13
C ILE A 27 -2.36 8.24 17.02
N ASN A 28 -2.25 9.54 16.75
CA ASN A 28 -3.41 10.41 16.62
C ASN A 28 -4.27 10.15 15.38
N ARG A 29 -3.88 9.20 14.53
CA ARG A 29 -4.64 8.81 13.33
C ARG A 29 -5.30 7.46 13.54
N PRO A 30 -6.62 7.36 13.42
CA PRO A 30 -7.36 6.10 13.53
C PRO A 30 -7.22 5.30 12.21
N VAL A 31 -6.04 4.77 11.95
CA VAL A 31 -5.73 3.95 10.77
C VAL A 31 -5.22 2.59 11.18
N THR A 32 -5.53 1.58 10.38
CA THR A 32 -5.14 0.21 10.63
C THR A 32 -3.71 -0.08 10.19
N ASN A 33 -3.21 0.64 9.17
CA ASN A 33 -1.90 0.38 8.56
C ASN A 33 -0.96 1.57 8.76
N VAL A 34 0.30 1.28 9.01
CA VAL A 34 1.35 2.29 9.20
C VAL A 34 1.56 3.13 7.95
N SER A 35 1.49 2.52 6.77
CA SER A 35 1.60 3.25 5.50
C SER A 35 0.50 4.31 5.35
N SER A 36 -0.74 3.97 5.71
CA SER A 36 -1.85 4.93 5.70
C SER A 36 -1.66 6.05 6.73
N ALA A 37 -1.05 5.73 7.89
CA ALA A 37 -0.72 6.73 8.89
C ALA A 37 0.29 7.77 8.38
N LEU A 38 1.23 7.36 7.54
CA LEU A 38 2.26 8.23 6.97
C LEU A 38 1.73 9.17 5.89
N GLN A 39 0.58 8.88 5.29
CA GLN A 39 0.03 9.64 4.18
C GLN A 39 -0.17 11.11 4.57
N GLY A 40 0.46 12.02 3.82
CA GLY A 40 0.39 13.47 4.03
C GLY A 40 1.24 14.01 5.19
N LEU A 41 1.92 13.17 6.00
CA LEU A 41 2.80 13.64 7.07
C LEU A 41 4.21 14.01 6.57
N THR A 42 4.62 13.41 5.47
CA THR A 42 5.99 13.56 4.99
C THR A 42 6.02 14.19 3.61
N PRO A 43 6.50 15.45 3.46
CA PRO A 43 6.65 16.06 2.14
C PRO A 43 7.54 15.22 1.23
N GLY A 44 7.14 15.03 -0.03
CA GLY A 44 7.90 14.25 -1.01
C GLY A 44 7.80 12.74 -0.85
N VAL A 45 6.90 12.24 -0.02
CA VAL A 45 6.49 10.84 0.01
C VAL A 45 5.06 10.75 -0.48
N THR A 46 4.85 9.97 -1.52
CA THR A 46 3.52 9.68 -2.06
C THR A 46 3.14 8.26 -1.66
N ILE A 47 1.97 8.13 -1.07
CA ILE A 47 1.40 6.85 -0.66
C ILE A 47 0.07 6.68 -1.39
N THR A 48 -0.03 5.62 -2.16
CA THR A 48 -1.22 5.31 -2.95
C THR A 48 -1.74 3.96 -2.52
N SER A 49 -2.96 3.92 -2.02
CA SER A 49 -3.67 2.67 -1.76
C SER A 49 -4.25 2.14 -3.06
N GLY A 50 -3.92 0.91 -3.42
CA GLY A 50 -4.34 0.31 -4.69
C GLY A 50 -5.81 -0.06 -4.71
N THR A 51 -6.30 -0.64 -3.63
CA THR A 51 -7.69 -1.08 -3.48
C THR A 51 -8.17 -0.76 -2.06
N GLY A 52 -9.47 -0.48 -1.92
CA GLY A 52 -10.11 -0.39 -0.61
C GLY A 52 -10.67 -1.74 -0.13
N GLN A 53 -10.19 -2.84 -0.70
CA GLN A 53 -10.68 -4.18 -0.37
C GLN A 53 -10.15 -4.61 0.99
N PRO A 54 -11.03 -5.01 1.92
CA PRO A 54 -10.61 -5.53 3.22
C PRO A 54 -9.61 -6.69 3.09
N GLY A 55 -8.50 -6.62 3.81
CA GLY A 55 -7.43 -7.63 3.76
C GLY A 55 -6.44 -7.48 2.58
N SER A 56 -6.66 -6.53 1.67
CA SER A 56 -5.74 -6.19 0.56
C SER A 56 -5.34 -4.71 0.62
N ASP A 57 -5.08 -4.21 1.82
CA ASP A 57 -4.82 -2.79 2.10
C ASP A 57 -3.39 -2.35 1.75
N GLY A 58 -2.68 -3.13 0.94
CA GLY A 58 -1.31 -2.83 0.53
C GLY A 58 -1.20 -1.46 -0.12
N SER A 59 -0.31 -0.63 0.41
CA SER A 59 -0.04 0.71 -0.12
C SER A 59 1.26 0.72 -0.91
N THR A 60 1.23 1.40 -2.05
CA THR A 60 2.44 1.69 -2.81
C THR A 60 3.06 2.98 -2.31
N ILE A 61 4.31 2.89 -1.85
CA ILE A 61 5.04 4.04 -1.32
C ILE A 61 6.08 4.46 -2.34
N ARG A 62 6.17 5.76 -2.60
CA ARG A 62 7.18 6.37 -3.47
C ARG A 62 7.81 7.56 -2.79
N VAL A 63 9.13 7.64 -2.83
CA VAL A 63 9.90 8.77 -2.31
C VAL A 63 10.39 9.59 -3.50
N ARG A 64 9.95 10.87 -3.57
CA ARG A 64 10.25 11.80 -4.68
C ARG A 64 9.79 11.32 -6.06
N GLY A 65 8.72 10.51 -6.11
CA GLY A 65 8.13 10.03 -7.36
C GLY A 65 8.82 8.77 -7.92
N VAL A 66 8.65 8.55 -9.21
CA VAL A 66 9.18 7.38 -9.93
C VAL A 66 10.38 7.83 -10.75
N GLY A 67 11.58 7.42 -10.34
CA GLY A 67 12.84 7.74 -11.03
C GLY A 67 13.39 6.60 -11.90
N THR A 68 12.70 5.45 -11.94
CA THR A 68 13.16 4.27 -12.68
C THR A 68 11.98 3.54 -13.31
N LEU A 69 12.22 2.88 -14.44
CA LEU A 69 11.24 2.00 -15.09
C LEU A 69 11.13 0.62 -14.41
N ASN A 70 12.09 0.29 -13.57
CA ASN A 70 12.12 -0.97 -12.81
C ASN A 70 11.42 -0.78 -11.46
N ASN A 71 11.90 -1.45 -10.43
CA ASN A 71 11.37 -1.32 -9.08
C ASN A 71 11.70 0.06 -8.48
N ALA A 72 10.68 0.89 -8.31
CA ALA A 72 10.79 2.22 -7.70
C ALA A 72 10.40 2.23 -6.21
N ASN A 73 10.33 1.07 -5.55
CA ASN A 73 10.05 1.00 -4.12
C ASN A 73 11.22 1.56 -3.30
N PRO A 74 10.95 2.27 -2.21
CA PRO A 74 11.98 2.69 -1.28
C PRO A 74 12.58 1.47 -0.55
N TYR A 75 13.80 1.62 -0.09
CA TYR A 75 14.45 0.62 0.75
C TYR A 75 13.93 0.75 2.20
N ILE A 76 13.33 -0.30 2.73
CA ILE A 76 12.68 -0.28 4.03
C ILE A 76 13.50 -1.08 5.04
N LEU A 77 13.80 -0.45 6.17
CA LEU A 77 14.47 -1.09 7.30
C LEU A 77 13.64 -0.92 8.58
N VAL A 78 13.43 -2.02 9.27
CA VAL A 78 12.80 -2.05 10.59
C VAL A 78 13.85 -2.47 11.60
N ASP A 79 14.20 -1.59 12.52
CA ASP A 79 15.29 -1.75 13.49
C ASP A 79 16.62 -2.20 12.86
N GLY A 80 16.88 -1.76 11.64
CA GLY A 80 18.08 -2.08 10.88
C GLY A 80 18.01 -3.35 10.04
N ILE A 81 16.90 -4.07 10.07
CA ILE A 81 16.66 -5.29 9.28
C ILE A 81 15.85 -4.91 8.03
N GLU A 82 16.32 -5.37 6.86
CA GLU A 82 15.60 -5.18 5.58
C GLU A 82 14.27 -5.92 5.59
N THR A 83 13.19 -5.20 5.26
CA THR A 83 11.85 -5.76 5.13
C THR A 83 11.18 -5.25 3.84
N GLY A 84 10.31 -6.07 3.25
CA GLY A 84 9.54 -5.66 2.06
C GLY A 84 8.42 -4.68 2.36
N THR A 85 7.88 -4.74 3.56
CA THR A 85 6.78 -3.89 4.05
C THR A 85 6.89 -3.70 5.57
N PHE A 86 6.26 -2.67 6.07
CA PHE A 86 6.13 -2.42 7.51
C PHE A 86 4.65 -2.34 7.94
N ASP A 87 3.72 -2.68 7.07
CA ASP A 87 2.28 -2.61 7.36
C ASP A 87 1.82 -3.66 8.37
N SER A 88 2.61 -4.70 8.58
CA SER A 88 2.36 -5.72 9.60
C SER A 88 2.73 -5.28 11.03
N ILE A 89 3.35 -4.11 11.18
CA ILE A 89 3.75 -3.58 12.50
C ILE A 89 2.59 -2.76 13.05
N ASP A 90 2.27 -2.95 14.33
CA ASP A 90 1.29 -2.10 15.00
C ASP A 90 1.84 -0.66 15.08
N PRO A 91 1.09 0.37 14.62
CA PRO A 91 1.49 1.76 14.75
C PRO A 91 1.84 2.15 16.20
N ASN A 92 1.23 1.50 17.18
CA ASN A 92 1.51 1.71 18.59
C ASN A 92 2.89 1.23 19.02
N ASP A 93 3.51 0.29 18.32
CA ASP A 93 4.85 -0.23 18.63
C ASP A 93 5.96 0.61 18.01
N ILE A 94 5.61 1.55 17.15
CA ILE A 94 6.58 2.42 16.50
C ILE A 94 6.94 3.59 17.42
N GLU A 95 8.26 3.84 17.55
CA GLU A 95 8.79 5.03 18.21
C GLU A 95 8.95 6.20 17.24
N SER A 96 9.52 5.93 16.07
CA SER A 96 9.71 6.94 15.02
C SER A 96 9.92 6.31 13.65
N ILE A 97 9.55 7.07 12.62
CA ILE A 97 9.83 6.74 11.23
C ILE A 97 10.65 7.87 10.63
N SER A 98 11.83 7.54 10.09
CA SER A 98 12.71 8.49 9.42
C SER A 98 12.78 8.17 7.93
N VAL A 99 12.54 9.16 7.08
CA VAL A 99 12.62 9.01 5.64
C VAL A 99 13.83 9.80 5.12
N LEU A 100 14.79 9.06 4.58
CA LEU A 100 15.98 9.60 3.92
C LEU A 100 15.65 9.79 2.44
N LYS A 101 15.61 11.05 2.00
CA LYS A 101 15.13 11.40 0.66
C LYS A 101 16.24 11.72 -0.32
N ASP A 102 17.44 11.97 0.16
CA ASP A 102 18.57 12.33 -0.69
C ASP A 102 19.64 11.24 -0.72
N ALA A 103 20.45 11.26 -1.78
CA ALA A 103 21.50 10.29 -1.98
C ALA A 103 22.60 10.40 -0.90
N ALA A 104 22.85 11.60 -0.35
CA ALA A 104 23.89 11.80 0.65
C ALA A 104 23.56 11.10 1.97
N SER A 105 22.30 11.24 2.45
CA SER A 105 21.84 10.57 3.66
C SER A 105 21.59 9.07 3.46
N ALA A 106 21.31 8.65 2.23
CA ALA A 106 21.06 7.26 1.86
C ALA A 106 22.31 6.48 1.43
N ALA A 107 23.47 7.17 1.24
CA ALA A 107 24.69 6.59 0.67
C ALA A 107 25.23 5.36 1.41
N ILE A 108 25.05 5.28 2.72
CA ILE A 108 25.49 4.16 3.54
C ILE A 108 24.77 2.85 3.22
N TYR A 109 23.60 2.92 2.58
CA TYR A 109 22.80 1.76 2.20
C TYR A 109 23.06 1.31 0.74
N GLY A 110 23.98 1.98 0.04
CA GLY A 110 24.42 1.64 -1.30
C GLY A 110 23.33 1.83 -2.37
N SER A 111 23.42 1.04 -3.44
CA SER A 111 22.54 1.16 -4.62
C SER A 111 21.06 0.86 -4.33
N LYS A 112 20.76 0.04 -3.34
CA LYS A 112 19.39 -0.25 -2.91
C LYS A 112 18.62 0.98 -2.45
N ALA A 113 19.35 1.98 -1.97
CA ALA A 113 18.80 3.24 -1.46
C ALA A 113 18.53 4.31 -2.52
N ALA A 114 18.72 4.00 -3.79
CA ALA A 114 18.55 4.95 -4.89
C ALA A 114 17.15 5.59 -4.94
N ASN A 115 16.13 4.84 -4.53
CA ASN A 115 14.73 5.30 -4.47
C ASN A 115 14.32 5.85 -3.11
N GLY A 116 15.30 6.18 -2.23
CA GLY A 116 15.07 6.61 -0.86
C GLY A 116 15.04 5.46 0.14
N VAL A 117 15.18 5.81 1.42
CA VAL A 117 15.19 4.84 2.53
C VAL A 117 14.16 5.22 3.57
N ILE A 118 13.42 4.25 4.06
CA ILE A 118 12.50 4.39 5.19
C ILE A 118 13.04 3.58 6.35
N LEU A 119 13.35 4.27 7.43
CA LEU A 119 13.83 3.67 8.68
C LEU A 119 12.70 3.69 9.69
N VAL A 120 12.24 2.53 10.09
CA VAL A 120 11.26 2.35 11.15
C VAL A 120 12.01 1.93 12.41
N THR A 121 11.82 2.67 13.47
CA THR A 121 12.38 2.34 14.80
C THR A 121 11.23 1.97 15.71
N THR A 122 11.30 0.77 16.29
CA THR A 122 10.30 0.31 17.24
C THR A 122 10.63 0.72 18.66
N LYS A 123 9.64 0.70 19.53
CA LYS A 123 9.79 0.99 20.94
C LYS A 123 10.67 -0.06 21.62
N ARG A 124 11.63 0.38 22.38
CA ARG A 124 12.49 -0.48 23.18
C ARG A 124 12.13 -0.40 24.65
N GLY A 125 12.27 -1.50 25.36
CA GLY A 125 12.12 -1.55 26.81
C GLY A 125 13.14 -0.60 27.49
N LYS A 126 12.69 0.10 28.51
CA LYS A 126 13.54 0.95 29.35
C LYS A 126 13.70 0.29 30.71
N ALA A 127 14.92 0.35 31.28
CA ALA A 127 15.15 -0.09 32.65
C ALA A 127 14.32 0.78 33.62
N GLY A 128 13.55 0.15 34.51
CA GLY A 128 12.70 0.86 35.47
C GLY A 128 11.49 0.03 35.91
N LYS A 129 10.48 0.71 36.45
CA LYS A 129 9.22 0.05 36.83
C LYS A 129 8.53 -0.49 35.58
N ALA A 130 8.03 -1.73 35.67
CA ALA A 130 7.22 -2.30 34.60
C ALA A 130 5.94 -1.47 34.39
N THR A 131 5.71 -1.07 33.15
CA THR A 131 4.47 -0.41 32.74
C THR A 131 3.71 -1.35 31.80
N VAL A 132 2.45 -1.57 32.10
CA VAL A 132 1.54 -2.35 31.26
C VAL A 132 0.60 -1.34 30.57
N SER A 133 0.59 -1.36 29.25
CA SER A 133 -0.38 -0.57 28.47
C SER A 133 -1.20 -1.51 27.60
N TYR A 134 -2.49 -1.25 27.54
CA TYR A 134 -3.41 -1.94 26.63
C TYR A 134 -4.03 -0.92 25.69
N ASN A 135 -3.92 -1.18 24.39
CA ASN A 135 -4.57 -0.40 23.35
C ASN A 135 -5.46 -1.34 22.53
N GLY A 136 -6.70 -0.97 22.35
CA GLY A 136 -7.65 -1.72 21.52
C GLY A 136 -8.24 -0.80 20.47
N ASN A 137 -8.31 -1.27 19.24
CA ASN A 137 -8.97 -0.58 18.13
C ASN A 137 -9.97 -1.52 17.46
N VAL A 138 -11.16 -1.01 17.18
CA VAL A 138 -12.19 -1.71 16.40
C VAL A 138 -12.56 -0.81 15.24
N SER A 139 -12.36 -1.30 14.03
CA SER A 139 -12.70 -0.55 12.82
C SER A 139 -13.69 -1.33 11.97
N PHE A 140 -14.61 -0.61 11.34
CA PHE A 140 -15.55 -1.14 10.37
C PHE A 140 -15.25 -0.50 9.02
N SER A 141 -14.92 -1.33 8.04
CA SER A 141 -14.62 -0.88 6.68
C SER A 141 -15.74 -1.30 5.75
N ASN A 142 -16.29 -0.36 5.01
CA ASN A 142 -17.27 -0.59 3.96
C ASN A 142 -16.72 -0.14 2.62
N VAL A 143 -17.10 -0.83 1.57
CA VAL A 143 -16.76 -0.41 0.19
C VAL A 143 -17.53 0.87 -0.12
N SER A 144 -16.81 1.96 -0.39
CA SER A 144 -17.41 3.26 -0.70
C SER A 144 -17.89 3.36 -2.14
N THR A 145 -17.23 2.69 -3.07
CA THR A 145 -17.56 2.72 -4.50
C THR A 145 -17.26 1.36 -5.11
N LEU A 146 -18.28 0.73 -5.67
CA LEU A 146 -18.12 -0.44 -6.52
C LEU A 146 -18.04 0.04 -7.97
N ILE A 147 -17.10 -0.51 -8.71
CA ILE A 147 -17.04 -0.27 -10.17
C ILE A 147 -18.21 -1.02 -10.79
N ASP A 148 -19.07 -0.31 -11.50
CA ASP A 148 -20.12 -0.94 -12.29
C ASP A 148 -19.47 -1.80 -13.36
N ARG A 149 -19.75 -3.08 -13.30
CA ARG A 149 -19.25 -4.05 -14.27
C ARG A 149 -20.36 -4.35 -15.27
N LEU A 150 -19.96 -4.59 -16.51
CA LEU A 150 -20.87 -5.05 -17.54
C LEU A 150 -21.46 -6.41 -17.17
N SER A 151 -22.70 -6.64 -17.58
CA SER A 151 -23.28 -7.98 -17.53
C SER A 151 -22.49 -8.95 -18.42
N SER A 152 -22.58 -10.26 -18.16
CA SER A 152 -21.92 -11.28 -18.98
C SER A 152 -22.35 -11.18 -20.45
N TYR A 153 -23.62 -10.88 -20.68
CA TYR A 153 -24.18 -10.67 -22.01
C TYR A 153 -23.54 -9.45 -22.71
N ASP A 154 -23.52 -8.30 -22.04
CA ASP A 154 -22.95 -7.07 -22.61
C ASP A 154 -21.46 -7.23 -22.88
N TYR A 155 -20.72 -7.87 -21.96
CA TYR A 155 -19.31 -8.17 -22.15
C TYR A 155 -19.08 -9.05 -23.38
N ALA A 156 -19.80 -10.17 -23.51
CA ALA A 156 -19.65 -11.10 -24.62
C ALA A 156 -19.99 -10.44 -25.97
N ARG A 157 -21.04 -9.64 -25.97
CA ARG A 157 -21.46 -8.87 -27.17
C ARG A 157 -20.41 -7.87 -27.61
N LEU A 158 -19.90 -7.05 -26.67
CA LEU A 158 -18.86 -6.07 -26.96
C LEU A 158 -17.56 -6.74 -27.39
N TYR A 159 -17.20 -7.85 -26.77
CA TYR A 159 -16.01 -8.61 -27.12
C TYR A 159 -16.09 -9.17 -28.54
N ASN A 160 -17.24 -9.74 -28.93
CA ASN A 160 -17.48 -10.20 -30.31
C ASN A 160 -17.40 -9.03 -31.31
N GLN A 161 -17.96 -7.88 -30.94
CA GLN A 161 -17.91 -6.69 -31.81
C GLN A 161 -16.47 -6.23 -32.03
N LEU A 162 -15.65 -6.26 -30.98
CA LEU A 162 -14.22 -5.90 -31.04
C LEU A 162 -13.45 -6.87 -31.94
N LEU A 163 -13.66 -8.18 -31.79
CA LEU A 163 -13.01 -9.18 -32.63
C LEU A 163 -13.40 -9.02 -34.10
N THR A 164 -14.69 -8.73 -34.38
CA THR A 164 -15.17 -8.52 -35.74
C THR A 164 -14.55 -7.27 -36.38
N GLN A 165 -14.32 -6.20 -35.61
CA GLN A 165 -13.63 -5.00 -36.08
C GLN A 165 -12.15 -5.28 -36.40
N ASP A 166 -11.50 -6.16 -35.65
CA ASP A 166 -10.15 -6.62 -35.89
C ASP A 166 -10.03 -7.66 -37.01
N GLY A 167 -11.15 -8.03 -37.67
CA GLY A 167 -11.19 -9.03 -38.74
C GLY A 167 -11.09 -10.47 -38.23
N ALA A 168 -11.25 -10.70 -36.93
CA ALA A 168 -11.27 -12.02 -36.31
C ALA A 168 -12.70 -12.56 -36.20
N SER A 169 -12.82 -13.89 -36.07
CA SER A 169 -14.13 -14.53 -35.87
C SER A 169 -14.65 -14.25 -34.45
N PRO A 170 -15.98 -14.09 -34.28
CA PRO A 170 -16.61 -13.98 -32.97
C PRO A 170 -16.26 -15.19 -32.09
N ARG A 171 -16.00 -14.93 -30.81
CA ARG A 171 -15.66 -15.98 -29.83
C ARG A 171 -16.89 -16.63 -29.21
N PHE A 172 -17.94 -15.83 -28.99
CA PHE A 172 -19.18 -16.28 -28.38
C PHE A 172 -20.21 -16.47 -29.46
N THR A 173 -20.89 -17.62 -29.48
CA THR A 173 -21.98 -17.92 -30.43
C THR A 173 -23.28 -17.19 -30.03
N ASP A 174 -24.25 -17.12 -30.95
CA ASP A 174 -25.55 -16.56 -30.62
C ASP A 174 -26.28 -17.35 -29.53
N GLU A 175 -26.02 -18.65 -29.44
CA GLU A 175 -26.52 -19.52 -28.37
C GLU A 175 -25.91 -19.14 -27.02
N ASP A 176 -24.58 -18.92 -26.96
CA ASP A 176 -23.90 -18.47 -25.76
C ASP A 176 -24.45 -17.11 -25.28
N LEU A 177 -24.70 -16.19 -26.21
CA LEU A 177 -25.25 -14.88 -25.88
C LEU A 177 -26.67 -15.00 -25.30
N ARG A 178 -27.48 -15.92 -25.80
CA ARG A 178 -28.82 -16.18 -25.25
C ARG A 178 -28.75 -16.78 -23.85
N LEU A 179 -27.88 -17.77 -23.65
CA LEU A 179 -27.66 -18.37 -22.34
C LEU A 179 -27.19 -17.35 -21.30
N PHE A 180 -26.31 -16.40 -21.68
CA PHE A 180 -25.88 -15.30 -20.81
C PHE A 180 -27.00 -14.32 -20.50
N GLN A 181 -27.90 -14.08 -21.46
CA GLN A 181 -29.03 -13.19 -21.27
C GLN A 181 -30.10 -13.82 -20.36
N ASP A 182 -30.38 -15.11 -20.55
CA ASP A 182 -31.41 -15.84 -19.82
C ASP A 182 -30.93 -16.34 -18.45
N GLY A 183 -29.59 -16.37 -18.22
CA GLY A 183 -28.98 -16.81 -16.96
C GLY A 183 -29.26 -18.30 -16.66
N THR A 184 -29.55 -19.11 -17.67
CA THR A 184 -29.97 -20.50 -17.51
C THR A 184 -28.83 -21.51 -17.51
N ASP A 185 -27.63 -21.11 -17.90
CA ASP A 185 -26.46 -21.98 -17.85
C ASP A 185 -25.79 -21.93 -16.44
N PRO A 186 -25.83 -23.05 -15.70
CA PRO A 186 -25.22 -23.11 -14.37
C PRO A 186 -23.68 -23.10 -14.41
N TYR A 187 -23.06 -23.32 -15.56
CA TYR A 187 -21.62 -23.37 -15.78
C TYR A 187 -21.10 -22.20 -16.63
N GLY A 188 -21.99 -21.41 -17.19
CA GLY A 188 -21.64 -20.20 -17.92
C GLY A 188 -21.10 -19.12 -16.98
N PRO A 189 -20.39 -18.10 -17.52
CA PRO A 189 -19.93 -16.99 -16.70
C PRO A 189 -21.13 -16.24 -16.13
N VAL A 190 -21.46 -16.58 -14.92
CA VAL A 190 -22.46 -15.85 -14.12
C VAL A 190 -22.00 -14.40 -14.05
N SER A 191 -22.92 -13.48 -14.33
CA SER A 191 -22.70 -12.06 -14.08
C SER A 191 -21.97 -11.87 -12.74
N TYR A 192 -20.83 -11.19 -12.74
CA TYR A 192 -20.04 -10.92 -11.54
C TYR A 192 -20.74 -10.00 -10.53
N THR A 193 -22.05 -9.86 -10.62
CA THR A 193 -22.88 -9.16 -9.63
C THR A 193 -22.96 -9.90 -8.28
N HIS A 194 -22.43 -11.13 -8.18
CA HIS A 194 -22.43 -11.94 -6.96
C HIS A 194 -21.09 -12.02 -6.24
N LEU A 195 -20.23 -11.04 -6.37
CA LEU A 195 -19.22 -10.81 -5.35
C LEU A 195 -19.84 -10.03 -4.17
N THR A 196 -20.92 -10.54 -3.64
CA THR A 196 -21.25 -10.32 -2.24
C THR A 196 -20.29 -11.22 -1.47
N LEU A 197 -19.21 -10.63 -1.02
CA LEU A 197 -18.36 -11.22 -0.01
C LEU A 197 -19.22 -11.53 1.22
N PRO A 198 -18.98 -12.68 1.87
CA PRO A 198 -19.60 -13.01 3.13
C PRO A 198 -19.22 -12.02 4.22
#